data_a5f35d11577128459ec507fe21abe9e9
#
_entry.id   a5f35d11577128459ec507fe21abe9e9
#
_cell.length_a   1.000
_cell.length_b   1.000
_cell.length_c   1.000
_cell.angle_alpha   90.00
_cell.angle_beta   90.00
_cell.angle_gamma   90.00
#
_symmetry.space_group_name_H-M   'P 1'
#
loop_
_entity.id
_entity.type
_entity.pdbx_description
1 polymer ?
#
loop_
_entity_poly.entity_id
_entity_poly.type
_entity_poly.pdbx_seq_one_letter_code
_entity_poly.pdbx_strand_id
1 'polypeptide(L)'
;MKKAVLITLMVVFALGFLGTTLRAQGTLAGLWKTIADEGPDKGKAKSYLELFEKDGVFFARINKLLLEPQDKVCDNCKGALKGKPLIGMVLMSDMKKTGKIDKDFGEEYAGGEIMDPDNGKSYRCKIWVKGDNLTVRGYLAMFHRTQNWYRVNP
;
A
#
# COMPACT_ATOMS: atom_id res chain seq x y z
N MET A 1 4.17 66.17 -47.09
CA MET A 1 5.04 65.18 -46.45
C MET A 1 4.37 64.78 -45.14
N LYS A 2 3.66 63.62 -45.17
CA LYS A 2 2.94 63.14 -44.02
C LYS A 2 3.64 61.85 -43.52
N LYS A 3 4.29 61.90 -42.35
CA LYS A 3 4.95 60.74 -41.71
C LYS A 3 3.89 59.95 -40.99
N ALA A 4 3.63 58.74 -41.47
CA ALA A 4 2.78 57.76 -40.77
C ALA A 4 3.60 57.10 -39.66
N VAL A 5 3.14 57.26 -38.42
CA VAL A 5 3.68 56.55 -37.23
C VAL A 5 2.95 55.27 -37.12
N LEU A 6 3.65 54.13 -37.37
CA LEU A 6 3.13 52.78 -37.19
C LEU A 6 3.32 52.39 -35.73
N ILE A 7 2.23 52.35 -34.97
CA ILE A 7 2.21 51.86 -33.58
C ILE A 7 2.04 50.35 -33.65
N THR A 8 3.13 49.62 -33.41
CA THR A 8 3.13 48.19 -33.28
C THR A 8 2.61 47.81 -31.87
N LEU A 9 1.39 47.28 -31.79
CA LEU A 9 0.78 46.79 -30.58
C LEU A 9 1.34 45.38 -30.28
N MET A 10 2.29 45.29 -29.35
CA MET A 10 2.78 44.03 -28.84
C MET A 10 1.74 43.45 -27.88
N VAL A 11 0.97 42.49 -28.34
CA VAL A 11 0.10 41.67 -27.46
C VAL A 11 0.97 40.59 -26.82
N VAL A 12 1.34 40.81 -25.56
CA VAL A 12 2.01 39.80 -24.73
C VAL A 12 0.95 38.79 -24.30
N PHE A 13 0.93 37.65 -24.99
CA PHE A 13 0.07 36.49 -24.62
C PHE A 13 0.73 35.80 -23.40
N ALA A 14 0.34 36.20 -22.20
CA ALA A 14 0.72 35.50 -20.98
C ALA A 14 0.00 34.15 -20.94
N LEU A 15 0.66 33.08 -21.45
CA LEU A 15 0.22 31.71 -21.20
C LEU A 15 0.39 31.41 -19.71
N GLY A 16 -0.71 31.56 -18.97
CA GLY A 16 -0.80 31.05 -17.62
C GLY A 16 -0.65 29.53 -17.65
N PHE A 17 0.51 29.03 -17.26
CA PHE A 17 0.70 27.62 -16.93
C PHE A 17 -0.16 27.32 -15.69
N LEU A 18 -1.41 26.89 -15.90
CA LEU A 18 -2.16 26.17 -14.85
C LEU A 18 -1.42 24.85 -14.63
N GLY A 19 -0.48 24.87 -13.69
CA GLY A 19 0.12 23.67 -13.15
C GLY A 19 -0.97 22.82 -12.52
N THR A 20 -1.56 21.91 -13.31
CA THR A 20 -2.31 20.79 -12.74
C THR A 20 -1.32 19.98 -11.95
N THR A 21 -1.33 20.14 -10.63
CA THR A 21 -0.70 19.18 -9.73
C THR A 21 -1.40 17.86 -9.97
N LEU A 22 -0.83 17.01 -10.84
CA LEU A 22 -1.17 15.60 -10.86
C LEU A 22 -0.89 15.10 -9.44
N ARG A 23 -1.95 14.98 -8.66
CA ARG A 23 -1.90 14.28 -7.39
C ARG A 23 -1.54 12.85 -7.79
N ALA A 24 -0.30 12.43 -7.55
CA ALA A 24 0.13 11.07 -7.78
C ALA A 24 -0.90 10.18 -7.08
N GLN A 25 -1.67 9.41 -7.86
CA GLN A 25 -2.50 8.34 -7.31
C GLN A 25 -1.52 7.48 -6.54
N GLY A 26 -1.74 7.36 -5.22
CA GLY A 26 -0.77 6.76 -4.33
C GLY A 26 -0.40 5.38 -4.86
N THR A 27 0.85 5.22 -5.25
CA THR A 27 1.36 3.92 -5.70
C THR A 27 1.18 2.93 -4.55
N LEU A 28 0.80 1.69 -4.84
CA LEU A 28 0.67 0.65 -3.82
C LEU A 28 2.00 0.40 -3.10
N ALA A 29 3.11 0.53 -3.81
CA ALA A 29 4.45 0.41 -3.27
C ALA A 29 4.74 1.48 -2.19
N GLY A 30 5.51 1.09 -1.18
CA GLY A 30 5.91 1.97 -0.07
C GLY A 30 5.74 1.32 1.29
N LEU A 31 5.89 2.12 2.34
CA LEU A 31 5.84 1.67 3.72
C LEU A 31 4.44 1.88 4.30
N TRP A 32 3.90 0.85 4.94
CA TRP A 32 2.56 0.83 5.49
C TRP A 32 2.56 0.40 6.95
N LYS A 33 1.85 1.14 7.79
CA LYS A 33 1.66 0.85 9.20
C LYS A 33 0.44 -0.05 9.38
N THR A 34 0.62 -1.20 10.00
CA THR A 34 -0.47 -2.09 10.41
C THR A 34 -0.93 -1.78 11.82
N ILE A 35 -2.19 -2.09 12.10
CA ILE A 35 -2.80 -1.89 13.41
C ILE A 35 -3.22 -3.26 13.95
N ALA A 36 -2.95 -3.51 15.22
CA ALA A 36 -3.46 -4.69 15.90
C ALA A 36 -5.00 -4.58 16.01
N ASP A 37 -5.71 -5.56 15.53
CA ASP A 37 -7.18 -5.58 15.48
C ASP A 37 -7.79 -6.53 16.51
N GLU A 38 -6.95 -7.29 17.23
CA GLU A 38 -7.32 -8.23 18.28
C GLU A 38 -6.37 -8.13 19.49
N GLY A 39 -6.79 -8.77 20.59
CA GLY A 39 -5.98 -8.94 21.79
C GLY A 39 -5.80 -7.66 22.60
N PRO A 40 -4.86 -7.67 23.58
CA PRO A 40 -4.65 -6.57 24.52
C PRO A 40 -4.07 -5.31 23.85
N ASP A 41 -3.46 -5.46 22.69
CA ASP A 41 -2.85 -4.35 21.93
C ASP A 41 -3.76 -3.82 20.83
N LYS A 42 -5.03 -4.22 20.78
CA LYS A 42 -5.99 -3.74 19.79
C LYS A 42 -5.99 -2.21 19.68
N GLY A 43 -5.86 -1.72 18.44
CA GLY A 43 -5.79 -0.30 18.11
C GLY A 43 -4.38 0.29 18.13
N LYS A 44 -3.37 -0.42 18.64
CA LYS A 44 -1.99 0.02 18.60
C LYS A 44 -1.32 -0.29 17.26
N ALA A 45 -0.33 0.51 16.87
CA ALA A 45 0.50 0.22 15.71
C ALA A 45 1.31 -1.06 15.96
N LYS A 46 1.15 -2.08 15.09
CA LYS A 46 1.74 -3.42 15.25
C LYS A 46 3.09 -3.55 14.54
N SER A 47 3.14 -3.12 13.29
CA SER A 47 4.34 -3.26 12.46
C SER A 47 4.35 -2.26 11.31
N TYR A 48 5.51 -2.11 10.66
CA TYR A 48 5.61 -1.53 9.34
C TYR A 48 5.86 -2.64 8.33
N LEU A 49 5.07 -2.65 7.26
CA LEU A 49 5.24 -3.52 6.11
C LEU A 49 5.67 -2.70 4.91
N GLU A 50 6.68 -3.18 4.19
CA GLU A 50 7.09 -2.63 2.92
C GLU A 50 6.37 -3.40 1.79
N LEU A 51 5.52 -2.68 1.05
CA LEU A 51 4.96 -3.17 -0.20
C LEU A 51 5.90 -2.82 -1.35
N PHE A 52 6.27 -3.80 -2.14
CA PHE A 52 7.17 -3.65 -3.29
C PHE A 52 6.66 -4.41 -4.50
N GLU A 53 7.04 -3.94 -5.67
CA GLU A 53 6.69 -4.55 -6.95
C GLU A 53 7.88 -5.31 -7.52
N LYS A 54 7.58 -6.47 -8.09
CA LYS A 54 8.52 -7.24 -8.89
C LYS A 54 7.76 -7.83 -10.09
N ASP A 55 8.19 -7.48 -11.30
CA ASP A 55 7.62 -7.99 -12.57
C ASP A 55 6.08 -7.81 -12.69
N GLY A 56 5.56 -6.65 -12.24
CA GLY A 56 4.12 -6.33 -12.28
C GLY A 56 3.31 -7.00 -11.16
N VAL A 57 3.96 -7.66 -10.22
CA VAL A 57 3.35 -8.36 -9.09
C VAL A 57 3.79 -7.72 -7.79
N PHE A 58 2.86 -7.52 -6.86
CA PHE A 58 3.14 -6.88 -5.57
C PHE A 58 3.26 -7.91 -4.46
N PHE A 59 4.19 -7.60 -3.55
CA PHE A 59 4.53 -8.38 -2.36
C PHE A 59 4.56 -7.42 -1.16
N ALA A 60 4.39 -7.97 0.05
CA ALA A 60 4.64 -7.22 1.28
C ALA A 60 5.52 -8.01 2.23
N ARG A 61 6.55 -7.35 2.78
CA ARG A 61 7.44 -7.92 3.80
C ARG A 61 7.44 -7.09 5.07
N ILE A 62 7.70 -7.73 6.20
CA ILE A 62 7.86 -7.02 7.47
C ILE A 62 9.14 -6.20 7.42
N ASN A 63 9.02 -4.88 7.57
CA ASN A 63 10.13 -3.96 7.66
C ASN A 63 10.54 -3.70 9.12
N LYS A 64 9.55 -3.53 10.02
CA LYS A 64 9.78 -3.24 11.44
C LYS A 64 8.64 -3.78 12.30
N LEU A 65 8.97 -4.34 13.45
CA LEU A 65 8.01 -4.68 14.50
C LEU A 65 7.89 -3.51 15.49
N LEU A 66 6.70 -3.22 15.98
CA LEU A 66 6.44 -2.12 16.90
C LEU A 66 5.95 -2.59 18.28
N LEU A 67 5.37 -3.78 18.35
CA LEU A 67 4.86 -4.40 19.58
C LEU A 67 5.70 -5.59 20.05
N GLU A 68 6.59 -6.08 19.19
CA GLU A 68 7.44 -7.25 19.45
C GLU A 68 8.91 -6.90 19.26
N PRO A 69 9.83 -7.65 19.88
CA PRO A 69 11.27 -7.50 19.66
C PRO A 69 11.65 -7.66 18.18
N GLN A 70 12.70 -6.94 17.74
CA GLN A 70 13.11 -6.98 16.32
C GLN A 70 13.69 -8.34 15.89
N ASP A 71 14.15 -9.14 16.82
CA ASP A 71 14.68 -10.50 16.62
C ASP A 71 13.61 -11.58 16.74
N LYS A 72 12.34 -11.21 16.90
CA LYS A 72 11.21 -12.16 16.96
C LYS A 72 11.21 -13.08 15.76
N VAL A 73 11.07 -14.38 16.00
CA VAL A 73 10.93 -15.41 14.99
C VAL A 73 9.48 -15.86 14.82
N CYS A 74 9.16 -16.51 13.71
CA CYS A 74 7.82 -17.05 13.48
C CYS A 74 7.64 -18.42 14.12
N ASP A 75 7.13 -18.44 15.34
CA ASP A 75 6.90 -19.68 16.11
C ASP A 75 5.75 -20.51 15.55
N ASN A 76 4.72 -19.86 15.01
CA ASN A 76 3.51 -20.52 14.50
C ASN A 76 3.55 -20.82 13.00
N CYS A 77 4.56 -20.33 12.29
CA CYS A 77 4.75 -20.65 10.88
C CYS A 77 5.00 -22.15 10.65
N LYS A 78 4.75 -22.60 9.41
CA LYS A 78 4.94 -23.98 9.00
C LYS A 78 6.08 -24.10 7.99
N GLY A 79 6.59 -25.33 7.84
CA GLY A 79 7.61 -25.65 6.84
C GLY A 79 8.86 -24.78 6.98
N ALA A 80 9.35 -24.27 5.85
CA ALA A 80 10.60 -23.51 5.77
C ALA A 80 10.56 -22.15 6.51
N LEU A 81 9.39 -21.63 6.86
CA LEU A 81 9.23 -20.35 7.56
C LEU A 81 9.25 -20.47 9.08
N LYS A 82 9.08 -21.70 9.63
CA LYS A 82 9.11 -21.93 11.07
C LYS A 82 10.45 -21.54 11.68
N GLY A 83 10.43 -20.72 12.70
CA GLY A 83 11.63 -20.25 13.40
C GLY A 83 12.47 -19.24 12.60
N LYS A 84 12.01 -18.78 11.45
CA LYS A 84 12.69 -17.71 10.70
C LYS A 84 12.37 -16.35 11.29
N PRO A 85 13.31 -15.37 11.22
CA PRO A 85 13.05 -14.00 11.66
C PRO A 85 11.81 -13.42 10.96
N LEU A 86 10.98 -12.69 11.73
CA LEU A 86 9.84 -11.98 11.17
C LEU A 86 10.27 -10.79 10.31
N ILE A 87 11.32 -10.07 10.69
CA ILE A 87 11.87 -8.97 9.88
C ILE A 87 12.38 -9.53 8.54
N GLY A 88 11.93 -8.92 7.44
CA GLY A 88 12.23 -9.33 6.07
C GLY A 88 11.33 -10.46 5.55
N MET A 89 10.51 -11.09 6.40
CA MET A 89 9.59 -12.15 5.98
C MET A 89 8.50 -11.59 5.07
N VAL A 90 8.32 -12.20 3.90
CA VAL A 90 7.22 -11.88 2.99
C VAL A 90 5.95 -12.49 3.54
N LEU A 91 4.99 -11.63 3.90
CA LEU A 91 3.68 -12.04 4.41
C LEU A 91 2.61 -12.04 3.33
N MET A 92 2.72 -11.17 2.32
CA MET A 92 1.77 -11.08 1.21
C MET A 92 2.51 -11.30 -0.10
N SER A 93 1.94 -12.12 -0.97
CA SER A 93 2.53 -12.44 -2.28
C SER A 93 1.50 -12.42 -3.40
N ASP A 94 2.00 -12.30 -4.62
CA ASP A 94 1.28 -12.51 -5.88
C ASP A 94 0.07 -11.60 -6.12
N MET A 95 0.06 -10.41 -5.51
CA MET A 95 -1.00 -9.43 -5.70
C MET A 95 -0.87 -8.75 -7.06
N LYS A 96 -1.92 -8.80 -7.88
CA LYS A 96 -1.96 -8.21 -9.22
C LYS A 96 -3.07 -7.18 -9.31
N LYS A 97 -2.80 -6.10 -10.04
CA LYS A 97 -3.79 -5.08 -10.34
C LYS A 97 -4.93 -5.72 -11.18
N THR A 98 -6.17 -5.54 -10.75
CA THR A 98 -7.34 -6.14 -11.46
C THR A 98 -7.94 -5.19 -12.50
N GLY A 99 -7.58 -3.91 -12.47
CA GLY A 99 -8.20 -2.86 -13.27
C GLY A 99 -9.56 -2.37 -12.73
N LYS A 100 -10.05 -2.95 -11.63
CA LYS A 100 -11.27 -2.50 -10.98
C LYS A 100 -10.99 -1.37 -9.99
N ILE A 101 -11.92 -0.43 -9.91
CA ILE A 101 -11.89 0.66 -8.94
C ILE A 101 -13.19 0.59 -8.13
N ASP A 102 -13.04 0.35 -6.82
CA ASP A 102 -14.14 0.44 -5.88
C ASP A 102 -14.35 1.90 -5.45
N LYS A 103 -15.60 2.35 -5.40
CA LYS A 103 -15.92 3.76 -5.06
C LYS A 103 -15.50 4.14 -3.64
N ASP A 104 -15.55 3.20 -2.71
CA ASP A 104 -15.29 3.43 -1.29
C ASP A 104 -13.82 3.09 -0.94
N PHE A 105 -13.27 2.02 -1.52
CA PHE A 105 -11.95 1.48 -1.17
C PHE A 105 -10.82 1.85 -2.17
N GLY A 106 -11.15 2.23 -3.41
CA GLY A 106 -10.17 2.63 -4.42
C GLY A 106 -9.74 1.49 -5.35
N GLU A 107 -8.49 1.51 -5.79
CA GLU A 107 -7.95 0.60 -6.80
C GLU A 107 -7.72 -0.81 -6.23
N GLU A 108 -8.28 -1.84 -6.91
CA GLU A 108 -8.25 -3.24 -6.46
C GLU A 108 -7.03 -4.00 -6.99
N TYR A 109 -6.41 -4.77 -6.08
CA TYR A 109 -5.42 -5.81 -6.39
C TYR A 109 -5.89 -7.14 -5.79
N ALA A 110 -5.68 -8.25 -6.51
CA ALA A 110 -6.13 -9.58 -6.09
C ALA A 110 -5.27 -10.69 -6.69
N GLY A 111 -5.65 -11.94 -6.40
CA GLY A 111 -5.03 -13.14 -6.96
C GLY A 111 -3.90 -13.70 -6.10
N GLY A 112 -3.52 -13.00 -5.05
CA GLY A 112 -2.48 -13.43 -4.13
C GLY A 112 -3.00 -13.92 -2.79
N GLU A 113 -2.05 -14.12 -1.88
CA GLU A 113 -2.27 -14.62 -0.53
C GLU A 113 -1.61 -13.72 0.52
N ILE A 114 -2.16 -13.75 1.73
CA ILE A 114 -1.53 -13.16 2.91
C ILE A 114 -1.41 -14.23 4.00
N MET A 115 -0.22 -14.34 4.59
CA MET A 115 0.07 -15.22 5.73
C MET A 115 0.02 -14.40 7.03
N ASP A 116 -0.66 -14.93 8.02
CA ASP A 116 -0.70 -14.36 9.36
C ASP A 116 0.32 -15.09 10.26
N PRO A 117 1.41 -14.43 10.68
CA PRO A 117 2.45 -15.07 11.50
C PRO A 117 1.97 -15.41 12.91
N ASP A 118 0.89 -14.79 13.41
CA ASP A 118 0.37 -15.07 14.74
C ASP A 118 -0.28 -16.45 14.81
N ASN A 119 -0.80 -16.97 13.70
CA ASN A 119 -1.44 -18.29 13.64
C ASN A 119 -0.85 -19.23 12.58
N GLY A 120 0.10 -18.75 11.76
CA GLY A 120 0.78 -19.52 10.72
C GLY A 120 -0.11 -19.96 9.55
N LYS A 121 -1.26 -19.31 9.33
CA LYS A 121 -2.20 -19.63 8.26
C LYS A 121 -2.08 -18.63 7.11
N SER A 122 -2.28 -19.13 5.88
CA SER A 122 -2.41 -18.30 4.68
C SER A 122 -3.87 -18.16 4.27
N TYR A 123 -4.19 -16.99 3.75
CA TYR A 123 -5.54 -16.62 3.33
C TYR A 123 -5.47 -16.04 1.92
N ARG A 124 -6.41 -16.38 1.04
CA ARG A 124 -6.57 -15.64 -0.22
C ARG A 124 -6.78 -14.18 0.10
N CYS A 125 -6.18 -13.28 -0.68
CA CYS A 125 -6.15 -11.87 -0.35
C CYS A 125 -6.69 -11.00 -1.47
N LYS A 126 -7.41 -9.95 -1.07
CA LYS A 126 -7.66 -8.77 -1.90
C LYS A 126 -7.27 -7.53 -1.12
N ILE A 127 -6.77 -6.55 -1.84
CA ILE A 127 -6.43 -5.25 -1.28
C ILE A 127 -6.97 -4.13 -2.15
N TRP A 128 -7.24 -3.00 -1.53
CA TRP A 128 -7.66 -1.78 -2.21
C TRP A 128 -6.87 -0.60 -1.66
N VAL A 129 -6.37 0.24 -2.56
CA VAL A 129 -5.63 1.45 -2.18
C VAL A 129 -6.40 2.71 -2.57
N LYS A 130 -6.59 3.60 -1.58
CA LYS A 130 -7.21 4.91 -1.78
C LYS A 130 -6.42 5.96 -0.99
N GLY A 131 -5.58 6.72 -1.68
CA GLY A 131 -4.68 7.67 -1.03
C GLY A 131 -3.72 6.97 -0.06
N ASP A 132 -3.76 7.37 1.20
CA ASP A 132 -2.90 6.85 2.27
C ASP A 132 -3.55 5.71 3.07
N ASN A 133 -4.66 5.18 2.60
CA ASN A 133 -5.34 4.03 3.20
C ASN A 133 -5.25 2.80 2.29
N LEU A 134 -4.87 1.67 2.87
CA LEU A 134 -4.84 0.36 2.24
C LEU A 134 -5.78 -0.56 2.99
N THR A 135 -6.89 -0.92 2.37
CA THR A 135 -7.81 -1.92 2.89
C THR A 135 -7.32 -3.31 2.48
N VAL A 136 -7.09 -4.17 3.46
CA VAL A 136 -6.59 -5.54 3.27
C VAL A 136 -7.66 -6.52 3.74
N ARG A 137 -8.04 -7.47 2.88
CA ARG A 137 -9.06 -8.47 3.20
C ARG A 137 -8.57 -9.87 2.91
N GLY A 138 -8.41 -10.64 3.98
CA GLY A 138 -8.11 -12.07 3.91
C GLY A 138 -9.39 -12.91 3.91
N TYR A 139 -9.45 -13.97 3.08
CA TYR A 139 -10.60 -14.85 2.91
C TYR A 139 -10.27 -16.27 3.32
N LEU A 140 -11.15 -16.86 4.13
CA LEU A 140 -11.13 -18.28 4.48
C LEU A 140 -12.53 -18.86 4.19
N ALA A 141 -12.66 -19.63 3.11
CA ALA A 141 -13.95 -20.12 2.63
C ALA A 141 -14.95 -18.96 2.41
N MET A 142 -16.07 -18.93 3.13
CA MET A 142 -17.07 -17.87 3.06
C MET A 142 -16.84 -16.71 4.04
N PHE A 143 -15.85 -16.84 4.93
CA PHE A 143 -15.54 -15.81 5.92
C PHE A 143 -14.42 -14.90 5.42
N HIS A 144 -14.43 -13.67 5.87
CA HIS A 144 -13.34 -12.74 5.62
C HIS A 144 -13.07 -11.86 6.84
N ARG A 145 -11.81 -11.41 6.94
CA ARG A 145 -11.36 -10.40 7.91
C ARG A 145 -10.79 -9.24 7.15
N THR A 146 -11.15 -8.03 7.55
CA THR A 146 -10.70 -6.80 6.91
C THR A 146 -9.85 -5.99 7.90
N GLN A 147 -8.70 -5.53 7.45
CA GLN A 147 -7.82 -4.61 8.17
C GLN A 147 -7.58 -3.36 7.33
N ASN A 148 -7.28 -2.24 7.98
CA ASN A 148 -6.82 -1.02 7.32
C ASN A 148 -5.37 -0.77 7.73
N TRP A 149 -4.53 -0.57 6.73
CA TRP A 149 -3.14 -0.16 6.90
C TRP A 149 -2.99 1.27 6.41
N TYR A 150 -2.08 2.01 7.00
CA TYR A 150 -1.93 3.43 6.76
C TYR A 150 -0.54 3.72 6.23
N ARG A 151 -0.45 4.54 5.19
CA ARG A 151 0.83 4.92 4.60
C ARG A 151 1.71 5.61 5.64
N VAL A 152 2.97 5.22 5.67
CA VAL A 152 4.00 5.91 6.44
C VAL A 152 4.71 6.85 5.47
N ASN A 153 4.53 8.14 5.68
CA ASN A 153 5.29 9.16 4.96
C ASN A 153 6.65 9.33 5.64
N PRO A 154 7.77 9.41 4.89
CA PRO A 154 9.09 9.63 5.45
C PRO A 154 9.23 11.00 6.12
#